data_cd5e44a48808a7daa3e75019ac186f73
#
_entry.id   cd5e44a48808a7daa3e75019ac186f73
#
_cell.length_a   1.000
_cell.length_b   1.000
_cell.length_c   1.000
_cell.angle_alpha   90.00
_cell.angle_beta   90.00
_cell.angle_gamma   90.00
#
_symmetry.space_group_name_H-M   'P 1'
#
loop_
_entity.id
_entity.type
_entity.pdbx_description
1 polymer ?
#
loop_
_entity_poly.entity_id
_entity_poly.type
_entity_poly.pdbx_seq_one_letter_code
_entity_poly.pdbx_strand_id
1 'polypeptide(L)'
;LEEQARNYRVITDIVLNHDNCPSLVIWGLKDNDSWRSDSNPLLYNAELGKKPAYYAVRSALRHRAIVNDTGIESVPVRPIDSNAVYDLRGCRVDENNLKPGIYIKGGKKVVR
;
A
#
# COMPACT_ATOMS: atom_id res chain seq x y z
N LEU A 1 22.67 -10.99 -15.54
CA LEU A 1 21.29 -10.79 -15.10
C LEU A 1 20.88 -11.81 -14.02
N GLU A 2 21.29 -13.07 -14.10
CA GLU A 2 20.96 -14.11 -13.10
C GLU A 2 21.57 -13.80 -11.72
N GLU A 3 22.83 -13.40 -11.68
CA GLU A 3 23.49 -13.00 -10.44
C GLU A 3 22.84 -11.77 -9.83
N GLN A 4 22.48 -10.78 -10.65
CA GLN A 4 21.71 -9.61 -10.22
C GLN A 4 20.38 -10.03 -9.56
N ALA A 5 19.64 -10.94 -10.19
CA ALA A 5 18.39 -11.44 -9.65
C ALA A 5 18.56 -12.13 -8.30
N ARG A 6 19.64 -12.93 -8.15
CA ARG A 6 19.99 -13.57 -6.89
C ARG A 6 20.28 -12.54 -5.79
N ASN A 7 21.07 -11.51 -6.10
CA ASN A 7 21.41 -10.46 -5.15
C ASN A 7 20.17 -9.68 -4.70
N TYR A 8 19.29 -9.31 -5.63
CA TYR A 8 18.01 -8.67 -5.30
C TYR A 8 17.14 -9.57 -4.42
N ARG A 9 17.08 -10.87 -4.70
CA ARG A 9 16.36 -11.84 -3.87
C ARG A 9 16.89 -11.88 -2.45
N VAL A 10 18.20 -12.06 -2.29
CA VAL A 10 18.86 -12.15 -0.97
C VAL A 10 18.65 -10.88 -0.16
N ILE A 11 18.88 -9.71 -0.76
CA ILE A 11 18.67 -8.42 -0.08
C ILE A 11 17.21 -8.26 0.34
N THR A 12 16.26 -8.59 -0.53
CA THR A 12 14.83 -8.49 -0.23
C THR A 12 14.45 -9.43 0.93
N ASP A 13 14.92 -10.68 0.90
CA ASP A 13 14.66 -11.67 1.96
C ASP A 13 15.27 -11.20 3.31
N ILE A 14 16.47 -10.62 3.31
CA ILE A 14 17.10 -10.06 4.52
C ILE A 14 16.21 -8.94 5.10
N VAL A 15 15.85 -7.96 4.27
CA VAL A 15 15.01 -6.83 4.73
C VAL A 15 13.68 -7.31 5.28
N LEU A 16 13.04 -8.26 4.60
CA LEU A 16 11.75 -8.81 5.04
C LEU A 16 11.83 -9.61 6.37
N ASN A 17 12.98 -10.13 6.72
CA ASN A 17 13.18 -10.93 7.94
C ASN A 17 13.77 -10.15 9.12
N HIS A 18 13.95 -8.83 8.99
CA HIS A 18 14.50 -7.98 10.04
C HIS A 18 13.53 -6.87 10.40
N ASP A 19 13.01 -6.88 11.61
CA ASP A 19 12.00 -5.91 12.08
C ASP A 19 12.53 -4.47 12.14
N ASN A 20 13.84 -4.28 12.25
CA ASN A 20 14.49 -2.97 12.21
C ASN A 20 14.73 -2.43 10.80
N CYS A 21 14.31 -3.15 9.76
CA CYS A 21 14.37 -2.73 8.36
C CYS A 21 12.96 -2.43 7.84
N PRO A 22 12.40 -1.24 8.07
CA PRO A 22 11.00 -0.94 7.75
C PRO A 22 10.71 -0.85 6.26
N SER A 23 11.73 -0.66 5.42
CA SER A 23 11.53 -0.51 3.97
C SER A 23 12.78 -0.85 3.16
N LEU A 24 12.56 -1.24 1.91
CA LEU A 24 13.58 -1.36 0.86
C LEU A 24 13.23 -0.38 -0.25
N VAL A 25 14.11 0.56 -0.52
CA VAL A 25 13.94 1.56 -1.58
C VAL A 25 14.92 1.30 -2.71
N ILE A 26 14.42 1.29 -3.94
CA ILE A 26 15.22 1.18 -5.17
C ILE A 26 15.16 2.53 -5.88
N TRP A 27 16.33 3.12 -6.14
CA TRP A 27 16.42 4.44 -6.73
C TRP A 27 16.36 4.39 -8.24
N GLY A 28 15.15 4.45 -8.77
CA GLY A 28 14.85 4.46 -10.18
C GLY A 28 13.97 3.30 -10.61
N LEU A 29 13.35 3.44 -11.77
CA LEU A 29 12.45 2.43 -12.31
C LEU A 29 13.15 1.55 -13.36
N LYS A 30 13.74 2.15 -14.37
CA LYS A 30 14.42 1.50 -15.49
C LYS A 30 15.91 1.84 -15.52
N ASP A 31 16.71 1.00 -16.15
CA ASP A 31 18.17 1.09 -16.14
C ASP A 31 18.70 2.48 -16.55
N ASN A 32 18.05 3.15 -17.50
CA ASN A 32 18.44 4.48 -17.95
C ASN A 32 18.18 5.61 -16.92
N ASP A 33 17.37 5.35 -15.89
CA ASP A 33 17.10 6.33 -14.82
C ASP A 33 18.21 6.33 -13.76
N SER A 34 19.13 5.37 -13.83
CA SER A 34 20.23 5.26 -12.87
C SER A 34 21.48 5.99 -13.35
N TRP A 35 22.19 6.64 -12.44
CA TRP A 35 23.53 7.16 -12.68
C TRP A 35 24.57 6.07 -13.00
N ARG A 36 24.21 4.79 -12.80
CA ARG A 36 25.00 3.61 -13.15
C ARG A 36 24.36 2.82 -14.29
N SER A 37 23.74 3.49 -15.24
CA SER A 37 23.03 2.87 -16.37
C SER A 37 23.87 1.83 -17.13
N ASP A 38 25.18 2.05 -17.26
CA ASP A 38 26.11 1.11 -17.89
C ASP A 38 26.15 -0.29 -17.24
N SER A 39 25.79 -0.38 -15.98
CA SER A 39 25.73 -1.64 -15.21
C SER A 39 24.35 -2.28 -15.20
N ASN A 40 23.37 -1.69 -15.86
CA ASN A 40 21.98 -2.14 -15.88
C ASN A 40 21.44 -2.49 -14.47
N PRO A 41 21.42 -1.55 -13.51
CA PRO A 41 21.28 -1.88 -12.09
C PRO A 41 19.86 -2.13 -11.62
N LEU A 42 18.83 -1.69 -12.37
CA LEU A 42 17.45 -1.62 -11.89
C LEU A 42 16.61 -2.85 -12.29
N LEU A 43 15.32 -2.83 -11.91
CA LEU A 43 14.42 -3.97 -12.10
C LEU A 43 13.85 -4.07 -13.52
N TYR A 44 13.83 -2.95 -14.23
CA TYR A 44 13.36 -2.86 -15.61
C TYR A 44 14.50 -2.46 -16.54
N ASN A 45 14.50 -2.98 -17.75
CA ASN A 45 15.43 -2.54 -18.79
C ASN A 45 15.04 -1.14 -19.35
N ALA A 46 15.81 -0.63 -20.30
CA ALA A 46 15.60 0.68 -20.92
C ALA A 46 14.19 0.84 -21.54
N GLU A 47 13.61 -0.24 -22.05
CA GLU A 47 12.30 -0.30 -22.73
C GLU A 47 11.16 -0.67 -21.74
N LEU A 48 11.36 -0.58 -20.45
CA LEU A 48 10.41 -0.99 -19.41
C LEU A 48 10.07 -2.49 -19.40
N GLY A 49 10.90 -3.33 -20.02
CA GLY A 49 10.81 -4.78 -19.90
C GLY A 49 11.24 -5.26 -18.51
N LYS A 50 10.46 -6.16 -17.92
CA LYS A 50 10.75 -6.74 -16.61
C LYS A 50 11.96 -7.67 -16.68
N LYS A 51 12.97 -7.41 -15.87
CA LYS A 51 14.19 -8.23 -15.78
C LYS A 51 14.03 -9.39 -14.79
N PRO A 52 14.92 -10.42 -14.79
CA PRO A 52 14.91 -11.47 -13.79
C PRO A 52 14.89 -10.96 -12.35
N ALA A 53 15.59 -9.85 -12.07
CA ALA A 53 15.59 -9.19 -10.76
C ALA A 53 14.19 -8.73 -10.31
N TYR A 54 13.33 -8.26 -11.21
CA TYR A 54 11.94 -7.94 -10.90
C TYR A 54 11.17 -9.16 -10.38
N TYR A 55 11.30 -10.28 -11.06
CA TYR A 55 10.60 -11.50 -10.65
C TYR A 55 11.15 -12.07 -9.34
N ALA A 56 12.44 -11.92 -9.09
CA ALA A 56 13.08 -12.32 -7.83
C ALA A 56 12.52 -11.55 -6.63
N VAL A 57 12.45 -10.21 -6.72
CA VAL A 57 11.84 -9.34 -5.69
C VAL A 57 10.37 -9.67 -5.49
N ARG A 58 9.60 -9.74 -6.58
CA ARG A 58 8.17 -10.10 -6.53
C ARG A 58 7.92 -11.44 -5.86
N SER A 59 8.77 -12.44 -6.14
CA SER A 59 8.67 -13.78 -5.54
C SER A 59 8.95 -13.73 -4.03
N ALA A 60 9.96 -12.97 -3.58
CA ALA A 60 10.27 -12.79 -2.16
C ALA A 60 9.09 -12.18 -1.40
N LEU A 61 8.52 -11.08 -1.94
CA LEU A 61 7.37 -10.40 -1.35
C LEU A 61 6.14 -11.30 -1.25
N ARG A 62 5.86 -12.09 -2.29
CA ARG A 62 4.74 -13.03 -2.29
C ARG A 62 4.92 -14.17 -1.29
N HIS A 63 6.14 -14.69 -1.18
CA HIS A 63 6.44 -15.74 -0.22
C HIS A 63 6.19 -15.26 1.21
N ARG A 64 6.63 -14.06 1.55
CA ARG A 64 6.36 -13.44 2.85
C ARG A 64 4.87 -13.24 3.10
N ALA A 65 4.12 -12.78 2.11
CA ALA A 65 2.67 -12.59 2.24
C ALA A 65 1.92 -13.91 2.52
N ILE A 66 2.39 -15.03 1.97
CA ILE A 66 1.80 -16.35 2.22
C ILE A 66 2.17 -16.88 3.61
N VAL A 67 3.43 -16.70 4.04
CA VAL A 67 3.93 -17.21 5.33
C VAL A 67 3.39 -16.38 6.50
N ASN A 68 3.21 -15.10 6.31
CA ASN A 68 2.60 -14.19 7.28
C ASN A 68 1.18 -13.86 6.84
N ASP A 69 0.35 -14.88 6.58
CA ASP A 69 -1.08 -14.66 6.37
C ASP A 69 -1.75 -14.12 7.66
N THR A 70 -1.24 -13.02 8.10
CA THR A 70 -2.00 -12.01 8.75
C THR A 70 -2.66 -11.25 7.61
N GLY A 71 -3.71 -11.87 7.05
CA GLY A 71 -4.69 -11.09 6.33
C GLY A 71 -4.90 -9.82 7.12
N ILE A 72 -5.13 -8.70 6.47
CA ILE A 72 -5.64 -7.51 7.16
C ILE A 72 -6.77 -8.05 8.04
N GLU A 73 -6.49 -8.19 9.34
CA GLU A 73 -7.55 -8.50 10.29
C GLU A 73 -8.63 -7.48 9.98
N SER A 74 -9.77 -7.97 9.57
CA SER A 74 -10.89 -7.11 9.20
C SER A 74 -10.98 -6.04 10.26
N VAL A 75 -10.62 -4.81 9.92
CA VAL A 75 -10.77 -3.68 10.84
C VAL A 75 -12.20 -3.82 11.35
N PRO A 76 -12.43 -4.01 12.66
CA PRO A 76 -13.77 -4.18 13.16
C PRO A 76 -14.55 -2.96 12.71
N VAL A 77 -15.39 -3.16 11.70
CA VAL A 77 -16.30 -2.12 11.21
C VAL A 77 -17.17 -1.81 12.42
N ARG A 78 -16.89 -0.69 13.07
CA ARG A 78 -17.78 -0.23 14.14
C ARG A 78 -19.17 -0.16 13.52
N PRO A 79 -20.18 -0.80 14.13
CA PRO A 79 -21.53 -0.75 13.61
C PRO A 79 -21.89 0.72 13.42
N ILE A 80 -22.27 1.08 12.20
CA ILE A 80 -22.69 2.43 11.89
C ILE A 80 -23.92 2.69 12.76
N ASP A 81 -23.82 3.63 13.67
CA ASP A 81 -24.98 4.08 14.44
C ASP A 81 -25.98 4.70 13.44
N SER A 82 -26.99 3.90 13.07
CA SER A 82 -27.99 4.31 12.09
C SER A 82 -28.80 5.53 12.54
N ASN A 83 -28.76 5.87 13.83
CA ASN A 83 -29.43 7.03 14.42
C ASN A 83 -28.53 8.27 14.49
N ALA A 84 -27.22 8.12 14.30
CA ALA A 84 -26.33 9.27 14.31
C ALA A 84 -26.54 10.17 13.10
N VAL A 85 -26.57 11.47 13.35
CA VAL A 85 -26.67 12.51 12.31
C VAL A 85 -25.30 13.13 12.13
N TYR A 86 -24.89 13.30 10.89
CA TYR A 86 -23.60 13.88 10.49
C TYR A 86 -23.81 15.08 9.58
N ASP A 87 -22.98 16.11 9.73
CA ASP A 87 -22.89 17.19 8.78
C ASP A 87 -22.14 16.77 7.49
N LEU A 88 -22.08 17.65 6.49
CA LEU A 88 -21.38 17.37 5.22
C LEU A 88 -19.85 17.26 5.38
N ARG A 89 -19.28 17.60 6.52
CA ARG A 89 -17.85 17.42 6.86
C ARG A 89 -17.60 16.08 7.54
N GLY A 90 -18.66 15.27 7.80
CA GLY A 90 -18.58 13.99 8.48
C GLY A 90 -18.52 14.11 10.00
N CYS A 91 -18.76 15.30 10.57
CA CYS A 91 -18.82 15.49 12.01
C CYS A 91 -20.21 15.09 12.54
N ARG A 92 -20.24 14.31 13.62
CA ARG A 92 -21.48 13.98 14.32
C ARG A 92 -22.07 15.24 14.96
N VAL A 93 -23.37 15.45 14.77
CA VAL A 93 -24.12 16.59 15.30
C VAL A 93 -25.29 16.13 16.14
N ASP A 94 -25.69 16.95 17.11
CA ASP A 94 -26.85 16.68 17.97
C ASP A 94 -28.14 16.91 17.17
N GLU A 95 -28.97 15.87 17.05
CA GLU A 95 -30.23 15.91 16.31
C GLU A 95 -31.21 16.94 16.89
N ASN A 96 -31.15 17.27 18.19
CA ASN A 96 -32.04 18.21 18.85
C ASN A 96 -31.66 19.68 18.61
N ASN A 97 -30.47 19.95 18.06
CA ASN A 97 -29.95 21.29 17.87
C ASN A 97 -29.47 21.55 16.44
N LEU A 98 -30.18 20.98 15.45
CA LEU A 98 -29.83 21.12 14.05
C LEU A 98 -30.28 22.52 13.52
N LYS A 99 -29.34 23.21 12.90
CA LYS A 99 -29.64 24.42 12.10
C LYS A 99 -30.22 24.00 10.73
N PRO A 100 -30.94 24.89 10.02
CA PRO A 100 -31.37 24.61 8.66
C PRO A 100 -30.16 24.22 7.78
N GLY A 101 -30.26 23.07 7.10
CA GLY A 101 -29.12 22.56 6.31
C GLY A 101 -29.32 21.13 5.85
N ILE A 102 -28.23 20.56 5.27
CA ILE A 102 -28.18 19.20 4.77
C ILE A 102 -27.36 18.36 5.72
N TYR A 103 -27.88 17.18 6.08
CA TYR A 103 -27.29 16.23 6.99
C TYR A 103 -27.37 14.82 6.43
N ILE A 104 -26.59 13.89 6.98
CA ILE A 104 -26.62 12.48 6.65
C ILE A 104 -27.06 11.71 7.90
N LYS A 105 -28.13 10.91 7.80
CA LYS A 105 -28.60 10.00 8.85
C LYS A 105 -28.84 8.61 8.25
N GLY A 106 -28.27 7.57 8.86
CA GLY A 106 -28.40 6.20 8.36
C GLY A 106 -27.97 6.04 6.90
N GLY A 107 -26.95 6.77 6.43
CA GLY A 107 -26.48 6.74 5.05
C GLY A 107 -27.38 7.49 4.04
N LYS A 108 -28.45 8.17 4.49
CA LYS A 108 -29.38 8.93 3.65
C LYS A 108 -29.27 10.42 3.90
N LYS A 109 -29.46 11.21 2.84
CA LYS A 109 -29.53 12.66 2.91
C LYS A 109 -30.81 13.08 3.63
N VAL A 110 -30.68 13.95 4.62
CA VAL A 110 -31.79 14.57 5.36
C VAL A 110 -31.63 16.08 5.25
N VAL A 111 -32.72 16.80 4.95
CA VAL A 111 -32.80 18.26 4.92
C VAL A 111 -33.64 18.74 6.11
N ARG A 112 -33.13 19.73 6.83
CA ARG A 112 -33.79 20.35 7.99
C ARG A 112 -34.00 21.84 7.73
#